data_6ed6e058617153dc6699076d945030ee
#
_entry.id   6ed6e058617153dc6699076d945030ee
#
_cell.length_a   1.000
_cell.length_b   1.000
_cell.length_c   1.000
_cell.angle_alpha   90.00
_cell.angle_beta   90.00
_cell.angle_gamma   90.00
#
_symmetry.space_group_name_H-M   'P 1'
#
loop_
_entity.id
_entity.type
_entity.pdbx_description
1 polymer ?
#
loop_
_entity_poly.entity_id
_entity_poly.type
_entity_poly.pdbx_seq_one_letter_code
_entity_poly.pdbx_strand_id
1 'polypeptide(L)'
;MRRGVAVGLRVGYAGLELNGYQKTLGASVSLSGIGVHSGKQVTIRFNPADADTGIVFVPKGSEAGSRRIPALVSEVGSTALCTVLGRGPRVATVEHVMAALYGLGIDNALVEIDGEEAPVMDGSAAPFVEALDQAGIECLDTKRRYIRVLKPVRVESGSSWAEFRPYRGTRFEVEIDFESGAVGRQALAIDLDSDAFRRDVSRARTFGFMRDVEKLWASGYALGSSLENTVVIGDDDRVINLEGLRYEDEFVRHKTLDAIGDLALAGARFLGCFRSYKGGHKLNAMALRQLLSDRSAFEIVETGRRERGRGAEMIAVNAPVYAPWMI
;
A
#
# COMPACT_ATOMS: atom_id res chain seq x y z
N MET A 1 -42.95 -9.43 -31.60
CA MET A 1 -42.05 -8.51 -30.84
C MET A 1 -42.17 -8.82 -29.36
N ARG A 2 -41.23 -9.62 -28.80
CA ARG A 2 -41.17 -9.89 -27.36
C ARG A 2 -40.00 -9.05 -26.80
N ARG A 3 -40.33 -8.08 -25.96
CA ARG A 3 -39.32 -7.30 -25.20
C ARG A 3 -38.73 -8.20 -24.13
N GLY A 4 -37.44 -8.51 -24.25
CA GLY A 4 -36.67 -9.16 -23.18
C GLY A 4 -36.45 -8.19 -22.04
N VAL A 5 -36.98 -8.53 -20.86
CA VAL A 5 -36.67 -7.85 -19.59
C VAL A 5 -35.31 -8.38 -19.14
N ALA A 6 -34.30 -7.52 -19.14
CA ALA A 6 -33.02 -7.82 -18.51
C ALA A 6 -33.24 -7.88 -17.00
N VAL A 7 -33.22 -9.09 -16.42
CA VAL A 7 -33.22 -9.31 -14.99
C VAL A 7 -31.79 -9.03 -14.50
N GLY A 8 -31.56 -7.83 -13.99
CA GLY A 8 -30.35 -7.49 -13.28
C GLY A 8 -30.25 -8.33 -11.99
N LEU A 9 -29.33 -9.26 -11.93
CA LEU A 9 -28.99 -9.99 -10.71
C LEU A 9 -28.45 -9.00 -9.67
N ARG A 10 -29.30 -8.61 -8.70
CA ARG A 10 -28.86 -7.93 -7.48
C ARG A 10 -28.14 -8.95 -6.61
N VAL A 11 -26.85 -8.88 -6.58
CA VAL A 11 -26.01 -9.72 -5.70
C VAL A 11 -25.83 -8.97 -4.37
N GLY A 12 -26.58 -9.40 -3.34
CA GLY A 12 -26.44 -8.85 -1.98
C GLY A 12 -25.10 -9.25 -1.35
N TYR A 13 -24.38 -8.29 -0.79
CA TYR A 13 -23.15 -8.47 -0.04
C TYR A 13 -23.49 -8.77 1.44
N ALA A 14 -24.03 -9.96 1.73
CA ALA A 14 -24.20 -10.43 3.10
C ALA A 14 -22.86 -10.99 3.59
N GLY A 15 -22.25 -10.36 4.61
CA GLY A 15 -21.12 -10.93 5.36
C GLY A 15 -19.83 -10.11 5.44
N LEU A 16 -19.65 -8.99 4.70
CA LEU A 16 -18.55 -8.07 4.97
C LEU A 16 -18.97 -7.01 5.97
N GLU A 17 -18.34 -6.99 7.16
CA GLU A 17 -18.33 -5.80 8.01
C GLU A 17 -17.47 -4.71 7.33
N LEU A 18 -18.03 -4.07 6.32
CA LEU A 18 -17.45 -2.86 5.78
C LEU A 18 -17.66 -1.79 6.84
N ASN A 19 -16.57 -1.40 7.50
CA ASN A 19 -16.55 -0.28 8.42
C ASN A 19 -16.95 0.97 7.60
N GLY A 20 -18.20 1.42 7.79
CA GLY A 20 -18.86 2.37 6.91
C GLY A 20 -18.31 3.80 6.93
N TYR A 21 -17.36 4.12 7.83
CA TYR A 21 -16.84 5.45 8.07
C TYR A 21 -15.35 5.54 7.84
N GLN A 22 -14.90 6.74 7.44
CA GLN A 22 -13.48 7.06 7.34
C GLN A 22 -12.84 7.04 8.72
N LYS A 23 -11.52 6.78 8.75
CA LYS A 23 -10.74 6.72 9.98
C LYS A 23 -9.52 7.64 9.89
N THR A 24 -9.16 8.18 11.05
CA THR A 24 -7.93 8.93 11.28
C THR A 24 -7.24 8.42 12.56
N LEU A 25 -6.17 9.07 12.98
CA LEU A 25 -5.47 8.80 14.24
C LEU A 25 -6.14 9.52 15.41
N GLY A 26 -6.10 8.92 16.61
CA GLY A 26 -6.57 9.55 17.84
C GLY A 26 -5.57 10.56 18.41
N ALA A 27 -4.27 10.35 18.17
CA ALA A 27 -3.20 11.23 18.60
C ALA A 27 -2.03 11.23 17.61
N SER A 28 -1.14 12.22 17.74
CA SER A 28 0.11 12.24 16.97
C SER A 28 1.12 11.26 17.54
N VAL A 29 1.88 10.59 16.66
CA VAL A 29 2.98 9.69 17.03
C VAL A 29 4.17 9.90 16.12
N SER A 30 5.38 9.72 16.63
CA SER A 30 6.62 9.90 15.85
C SER A 30 7.52 8.68 15.97
N LEU A 31 8.23 8.39 14.89
CA LEU A 31 9.27 7.37 14.79
C LEU A 31 10.52 7.99 14.20
N SER A 32 11.68 7.55 14.67
CA SER A 32 12.97 7.93 14.09
C SER A 32 13.75 6.69 13.69
N GLY A 33 14.43 6.77 12.56
CA GLY A 33 15.20 5.66 12.01
C GLY A 33 16.12 6.14 10.90
N ILE A 34 16.56 5.22 10.06
CA ILE A 34 17.50 5.46 8.96
C ILE A 34 16.78 5.20 7.64
N GLY A 35 16.98 6.05 6.64
CA GLY A 35 16.56 5.77 5.25
C GLY A 35 17.39 4.62 4.68
N VAL A 36 16.75 3.60 4.10
CA VAL A 36 17.45 2.41 3.61
C VAL A 36 18.41 2.73 2.47
N HIS A 37 18.05 3.69 1.60
CA HIS A 37 18.89 4.06 0.47
C HIS A 37 19.87 5.18 0.82
N SER A 38 19.40 6.21 1.52
CA SER A 38 20.22 7.39 1.84
C SER A 38 21.19 7.19 3.01
N GLY A 39 20.95 6.24 3.90
CA GLY A 39 21.70 6.06 5.14
C GLY A 39 21.56 7.21 6.15
N LYS A 40 20.65 8.16 5.91
CA LYS A 40 20.48 9.34 6.75
C LYS A 40 19.44 9.09 7.83
N GLN A 41 19.70 9.68 9.01
CA GLN A 41 18.68 9.74 10.08
C GLN A 41 17.48 10.56 9.59
N VAL A 42 16.31 10.06 9.90
CA VAL A 42 15.04 10.70 9.55
C VAL A 42 14.00 10.44 10.63
N THR A 43 13.16 11.45 10.87
CA THR A 43 12.00 11.36 11.76
C THR A 43 10.74 11.52 10.92
N ILE A 44 9.82 10.57 11.09
CA ILE A 44 8.47 10.60 10.53
C ILE A 44 7.46 10.80 11.66
N ARG A 45 6.49 11.69 11.46
CA ARG A 45 5.42 11.96 12.42
C ARG A 45 4.07 11.84 11.75
N PHE A 46 3.24 11.00 12.30
CA PHE A 46 1.85 10.83 11.90
C PHE A 46 0.96 11.71 12.75
N ASN A 47 0.12 12.50 12.10
CA ASN A 47 -0.83 13.39 12.77
C ASN A 47 -2.27 13.05 12.31
N PRO A 48 -3.28 13.21 13.19
CA PRO A 48 -4.67 13.16 12.78
C PRO A 48 -4.96 14.13 11.63
N ALA A 49 -5.94 13.79 10.82
CA ALA A 49 -6.42 14.66 9.75
C ALA A 49 -7.95 14.57 9.60
N ASP A 50 -8.55 15.64 9.11
CA ASP A 50 -9.97 15.71 8.85
C ASP A 50 -10.41 14.72 7.76
N ALA A 51 -11.70 14.42 7.73
CA ALA A 51 -12.31 13.62 6.69
C ALA A 51 -11.98 14.17 5.29
N ASP A 52 -11.87 13.28 4.33
CA ASP A 52 -11.54 13.56 2.93
C ASP A 52 -10.16 14.20 2.69
N THR A 53 -9.29 14.25 3.71
CA THR A 53 -7.89 14.69 3.54
C THR A 53 -7.07 13.66 2.76
N GLY A 54 -7.35 12.37 2.96
CA GLY A 54 -6.48 11.30 2.48
C GLY A 54 -5.16 11.24 3.25
N ILE A 55 -4.19 10.51 2.72
CA ILE A 55 -2.83 10.48 3.26
C ILE A 55 -1.99 11.53 2.54
N VAL A 56 -1.39 12.45 3.31
CA VAL A 56 -0.63 13.58 2.76
C VAL A 56 0.74 13.66 3.42
N PHE A 57 1.80 13.54 2.65
CA PHE A 57 3.16 13.76 3.12
C PHE A 57 3.50 15.25 3.16
N VAL A 58 4.15 15.66 4.24
CA VAL A 58 4.56 17.05 4.50
C VAL A 58 6.07 17.06 4.81
N PRO A 59 6.94 17.22 3.78
CA PRO A 59 8.38 17.35 4.00
C PRO A 59 8.71 18.58 4.85
N LYS A 60 9.55 18.43 5.89
CA LYS A 60 10.04 19.55 6.70
C LYS A 60 11.08 20.36 5.92
N GLY A 61 11.13 21.66 6.22
CA GLY A 61 12.15 22.59 5.68
C GLY A 61 11.69 23.40 4.48
N SER A 62 10.47 23.27 4.06
CA SER A 62 9.85 24.23 3.17
C SER A 62 9.15 25.32 4.01
N GLU A 63 9.47 26.60 3.75
CA GLU A 63 8.86 27.77 4.38
C GLU A 63 7.33 27.72 4.36
N ALA A 64 6.67 28.61 5.12
CA ALA A 64 5.20 28.71 5.17
C ALA A 64 4.60 28.71 3.75
N GLY A 65 4.06 27.54 3.32
CA GLY A 65 3.65 27.25 1.94
C GLY A 65 4.19 25.91 1.40
N SER A 66 4.81 25.09 2.25
CA SER A 66 5.35 23.76 1.92
C SER A 66 4.41 22.96 1.03
N ARG A 67 4.89 22.53 -0.12
CA ARG A 67 4.12 21.67 -1.01
C ARG A 67 3.78 20.38 -0.26
N ARG A 68 2.52 20.22 0.05
CA ARG A 68 1.94 18.96 0.51
C ARG A 68 1.94 17.98 -0.66
N ILE A 69 2.34 16.74 -0.41
CA ILE A 69 2.40 15.69 -1.42
C ILE A 69 1.32 14.67 -1.09
N PRO A 70 0.17 14.69 -1.79
CA PRO A 70 -0.85 13.65 -1.62
C PRO A 70 -0.27 12.28 -1.97
N ALA A 71 -0.57 11.26 -1.16
CA ALA A 71 -0.17 9.89 -1.44
C ALA A 71 -1.05 9.28 -2.54
N LEU A 72 -0.84 9.75 -3.76
CA LEU A 72 -1.59 9.36 -4.96
C LEU A 72 -0.66 8.91 -6.06
N VAL A 73 -1.12 7.99 -6.91
CA VAL A 73 -0.33 7.46 -8.05
C VAL A 73 0.05 8.54 -9.06
N SER A 74 -0.67 9.66 -9.12
CA SER A 74 -0.31 10.85 -9.93
C SER A 74 0.98 11.53 -9.46
N GLU A 75 1.30 11.43 -8.17
CA GLU A 75 2.51 11.99 -7.57
C GLU A 75 3.71 11.03 -7.64
N VAL A 76 3.54 9.81 -8.12
CA VAL A 76 4.66 8.86 -8.27
C VAL A 76 5.64 9.36 -9.31
N GLY A 77 6.84 9.77 -8.85
CA GLY A 77 7.95 10.26 -9.65
C GLY A 77 8.90 9.14 -10.10
N SER A 78 9.22 8.19 -9.23
CA SER A 78 10.10 7.06 -9.52
C SER A 78 9.60 5.80 -8.82
N THR A 79 9.95 4.64 -9.42
CA THR A 79 9.67 3.30 -8.88
C THR A 79 10.91 2.41 -8.97
N ALA A 80 12.10 3.01 -9.05
CA ALA A 80 13.38 2.29 -9.05
C ALA A 80 13.79 1.97 -7.61
N LEU A 81 13.79 0.70 -7.25
CA LEU A 81 14.10 0.13 -5.94
C LEU A 81 13.09 0.45 -4.82
N CYS A 82 12.36 1.55 -4.90
CA CYS A 82 11.32 1.96 -3.96
C CYS A 82 10.29 2.85 -4.66
N THR A 83 9.19 3.15 -4.00
CA THR A 83 8.21 4.11 -4.50
C THR A 83 8.53 5.52 -3.97
N VAL A 84 8.70 6.46 -4.91
CA VAL A 84 9.01 7.87 -4.63
C VAL A 84 7.83 8.74 -5.00
N LEU A 85 7.33 9.55 -4.06
CA LEU A 85 6.31 10.56 -4.30
C LEU A 85 6.93 11.96 -4.45
N GLY A 86 6.32 12.77 -5.31
CA GLY A 86 6.74 14.15 -5.58
C GLY A 86 7.73 14.27 -6.74
N ARG A 87 7.72 15.45 -7.41
CA ARG A 87 8.59 15.77 -8.55
C ARG A 87 9.56 16.92 -8.27
N GLY A 88 9.36 17.63 -7.16
CA GLY A 88 10.25 18.66 -6.60
C GLY A 88 10.67 18.21 -5.21
N PRO A 89 10.07 18.74 -4.12
CA PRO A 89 10.14 18.07 -2.83
C PRO A 89 9.61 16.65 -3.01
N ARG A 90 10.32 15.66 -2.46
CA ARG A 90 10.03 14.24 -2.66
C ARG A 90 10.13 13.46 -1.36
N VAL A 91 9.45 12.33 -1.30
CA VAL A 91 9.59 11.33 -0.25
C VAL A 91 9.74 9.96 -0.90
N ALA A 92 10.85 9.30 -0.64
CA ALA A 92 11.16 7.95 -1.12
C ALA A 92 10.75 6.89 -0.08
N THR A 93 10.66 5.63 -0.52
CA THR A 93 10.40 4.44 0.32
C THR A 93 9.11 4.58 1.13
N VAL A 94 8.04 5.05 0.46
CA VAL A 94 6.74 5.28 1.11
C VAL A 94 5.90 4.01 1.26
N GLU A 95 6.23 2.93 0.55
CA GLU A 95 5.44 1.71 0.44
C GLU A 95 5.15 1.04 1.78
N HIS A 96 6.11 0.96 2.70
CA HIS A 96 5.90 0.33 4.02
C HIS A 96 4.99 1.19 4.91
N VAL A 97 5.16 2.51 4.88
CA VAL A 97 4.28 3.47 5.57
C VAL A 97 2.85 3.38 5.04
N MET A 98 2.71 3.38 3.72
CA MET A 98 1.41 3.29 3.05
C MET A 98 0.75 1.94 3.30
N ALA A 99 1.52 0.84 3.33
CA ALA A 99 1.02 -0.48 3.68
C ALA A 99 0.47 -0.53 5.11
N ALA A 100 1.18 0.07 6.09
CA ALA A 100 0.71 0.15 7.48
C ALA A 100 -0.61 0.93 7.59
N LEU A 101 -0.68 2.14 7.01
CA LEU A 101 -1.88 2.96 7.04
C LEU A 101 -3.07 2.26 6.35
N TYR A 102 -2.84 1.70 5.17
CA TYR A 102 -3.87 0.97 4.43
C TYR A 102 -4.29 -0.31 5.17
N GLY A 103 -3.34 -1.10 5.64
CA GLY A 103 -3.59 -2.33 6.40
C GLY A 103 -4.45 -2.11 7.64
N LEU A 104 -4.19 -1.04 8.39
CA LEU A 104 -4.98 -0.67 9.58
C LEU A 104 -6.31 0.03 9.26
N GLY A 105 -6.55 0.37 8.00
CA GLY A 105 -7.77 1.03 7.57
C GLY A 105 -7.82 2.51 7.93
N ILE A 106 -6.67 3.18 8.04
CA ILE A 106 -6.57 4.62 8.21
C ILE A 106 -6.73 5.28 6.85
N ASP A 107 -7.69 6.18 6.73
CA ASP A 107 -8.03 6.86 5.48
C ASP A 107 -7.41 8.27 5.41
N ASN A 108 -7.21 8.92 6.56
CA ASN A 108 -6.78 10.31 6.63
C ASN A 108 -5.65 10.47 7.64
N ALA A 109 -4.51 11.01 7.21
CA ALA A 109 -3.39 11.37 8.07
C ALA A 109 -2.48 12.42 7.40
N LEU A 110 -1.91 13.33 8.19
CA LEU A 110 -0.78 14.16 7.78
C LEU A 110 0.51 13.49 8.24
N VAL A 111 1.40 13.20 7.31
CA VAL A 111 2.66 12.49 7.54
C VAL A 111 3.80 13.48 7.35
N GLU A 112 4.25 14.10 8.46
CA GLU A 112 5.40 14.98 8.46
C GLU A 112 6.70 14.16 8.41
N ILE A 113 7.66 14.60 7.61
CA ILE A 113 8.96 13.95 7.47
C ILE A 113 10.07 15.00 7.37
N ASP A 114 11.16 14.80 8.10
CA ASP A 114 12.29 15.74 8.12
C ASP A 114 13.44 15.35 7.16
N GLY A 115 13.19 14.37 6.28
CA GLY A 115 14.10 13.92 5.23
C GLY A 115 13.39 13.68 3.89
N GLU A 116 14.15 13.25 2.89
CA GLU A 116 13.64 12.89 1.56
C GLU A 116 13.27 11.40 1.41
N GLU A 117 13.37 10.62 2.50
CA GLU A 117 13.11 9.18 2.49
C GLU A 117 12.48 8.76 3.82
N ALA A 118 11.47 7.89 3.79
CA ALA A 118 10.88 7.33 5.00
C ALA A 118 11.88 6.39 5.71
N PRO A 119 11.87 6.31 7.05
CA PRO A 119 12.75 5.39 7.77
C PRO A 119 12.39 3.94 7.45
N VAL A 120 13.41 3.10 7.24
CA VAL A 120 13.19 1.67 6.94
C VAL A 120 12.78 0.87 8.18
N MET A 121 13.06 1.39 9.37
CA MET A 121 12.86 0.73 10.66
C MET A 121 13.55 -0.63 10.72
N ASP A 122 12.80 -1.71 10.94
CA ASP A 122 13.29 -3.09 10.92
C ASP A 122 13.15 -3.77 9.53
N GLY A 123 12.86 -2.99 8.50
CA GLY A 123 12.64 -3.48 7.14
C GLY A 123 11.21 -3.95 6.84
N SER A 124 10.31 -3.89 7.82
CA SER A 124 8.92 -4.29 7.70
C SER A 124 7.95 -3.13 7.99
N ALA A 125 6.65 -3.38 7.95
CA ALA A 125 5.65 -2.40 8.37
C ALA A 125 5.31 -2.48 9.87
N ALA A 126 5.82 -3.46 10.61
CA ALA A 126 5.44 -3.71 12.00
C ALA A 126 5.70 -2.51 12.94
N PRO A 127 6.86 -1.82 12.90
CA PRO A 127 7.08 -0.67 13.78
C PRO A 127 6.10 0.47 13.51
N PHE A 128 5.68 0.67 12.26
CA PHE A 128 4.65 1.65 11.94
C PHE A 128 3.29 1.21 12.49
N VAL A 129 2.93 -0.05 12.37
CA VAL A 129 1.69 -0.60 12.95
C VAL A 129 1.66 -0.39 14.45
N GLU A 130 2.74 -0.71 15.15
CA GLU A 130 2.85 -0.53 16.62
C GLU A 130 2.69 0.94 17.03
N ALA A 131 3.32 1.87 16.31
CA ALA A 131 3.19 3.29 16.58
C ALA A 131 1.77 3.81 16.31
N LEU A 132 1.15 3.38 15.20
CA LEU A 132 -0.21 3.76 14.85
C LEU A 132 -1.25 3.18 15.82
N ASP A 133 -1.01 1.98 16.35
CA ASP A 133 -1.84 1.39 17.41
C ASP A 133 -1.72 2.16 18.72
N GLN A 134 -0.51 2.63 19.08
CA GLN A 134 -0.30 3.51 20.26
C GLN A 134 -1.00 4.85 20.11
N ALA A 135 -1.02 5.42 18.91
CA ALA A 135 -1.74 6.65 18.63
C ALA A 135 -3.27 6.50 18.73
N GLY A 136 -3.76 5.26 18.61
CA GLY A 136 -5.18 4.95 18.52
C GLY A 136 -5.77 5.32 17.16
N ILE A 137 -6.91 4.73 16.84
CA ILE A 137 -7.62 4.95 15.57
C ILE A 137 -9.03 5.43 15.87
N GLU A 138 -9.41 6.59 15.32
CA GLU A 138 -10.71 7.20 15.49
C GLU A 138 -11.55 7.13 14.21
N CYS A 139 -12.86 6.92 14.38
CA CYS A 139 -13.84 6.99 13.30
C CYS A 139 -14.31 8.43 13.13
N LEU A 140 -14.37 8.89 11.88
CA LEU A 140 -14.93 10.18 11.48
C LEU A 140 -16.39 10.02 11.06
N ASP A 141 -17.16 11.13 11.04
CA ASP A 141 -18.59 11.11 10.68
C ASP A 141 -18.84 11.08 9.15
N THR A 142 -17.81 10.79 8.38
CA THR A 142 -17.87 10.76 6.90
C THR A 142 -17.79 9.32 6.41
N LYS A 143 -18.66 8.96 5.47
CA LYS A 143 -18.72 7.63 4.89
C LYS A 143 -17.44 7.32 4.12
N ARG A 144 -16.98 6.07 4.23
CA ARG A 144 -15.85 5.59 3.46
C ARG A 144 -16.25 5.29 2.03
N ARG A 145 -15.41 5.70 1.10
CA ARG A 145 -15.51 5.39 -0.33
C ARG A 145 -14.59 4.23 -0.70
N TYR A 146 -15.07 3.42 -1.65
CA TYR A 146 -14.31 2.30 -2.20
C TYR A 146 -14.28 2.38 -3.72
N ILE A 147 -13.18 1.93 -4.31
CA ILE A 147 -13.03 1.66 -5.74
C ILE A 147 -13.46 0.21 -5.97
N ARG A 148 -14.67 0.01 -6.52
CA ARG A 148 -15.14 -1.32 -6.89
C ARG A 148 -14.71 -1.65 -8.31
N VAL A 149 -13.89 -2.69 -8.47
CA VAL A 149 -13.43 -3.17 -9.76
C VAL A 149 -14.58 -3.90 -10.47
N LEU A 150 -14.88 -3.51 -11.71
CA LEU A 150 -16.02 -4.03 -12.49
C LEU A 150 -15.63 -5.05 -13.56
N LYS A 151 -14.39 -4.98 -14.08
CA LYS A 151 -13.86 -5.89 -15.11
C LYS A 151 -12.36 -6.10 -14.91
N PRO A 152 -11.78 -7.17 -15.49
CA PRO A 152 -10.34 -7.36 -15.45
C PRO A 152 -9.59 -6.21 -16.13
N VAL A 153 -8.51 -5.75 -15.47
CA VAL A 153 -7.56 -4.77 -16.01
C VAL A 153 -6.16 -5.31 -15.80
N ARG A 154 -5.46 -5.62 -16.87
CA ARG A 154 -4.15 -6.27 -16.86
C ARG A 154 -3.09 -5.41 -17.53
N VAL A 155 -1.90 -5.41 -16.95
CA VAL A 155 -0.68 -4.84 -17.52
C VAL A 155 0.45 -5.88 -17.53
N GLU A 156 1.35 -5.78 -18.48
CA GLU A 156 2.46 -6.72 -18.64
C GLU A 156 3.77 -5.97 -18.89
N SER A 157 4.87 -6.56 -18.45
CA SER A 157 6.23 -6.07 -18.70
C SER A 157 7.18 -7.28 -18.78
N GLY A 158 7.56 -7.67 -20.02
CA GLY A 158 8.27 -8.92 -20.25
C GLY A 158 7.45 -10.13 -19.81
N SER A 159 8.03 -10.98 -18.95
CA SER A 159 7.34 -12.15 -18.38
C SER A 159 6.51 -11.81 -17.14
N SER A 160 6.58 -10.57 -16.65
CA SER A 160 5.89 -10.12 -15.43
C SER A 160 4.54 -9.49 -15.77
N TRP A 161 3.56 -9.64 -14.89
CA TRP A 161 2.25 -9.04 -15.07
C TRP A 161 1.59 -8.66 -13.73
N ALA A 162 0.65 -7.73 -13.81
CA ALA A 162 -0.26 -7.39 -12.72
C ALA A 162 -1.68 -7.17 -13.26
N GLU A 163 -2.69 -7.52 -12.47
CA GLU A 163 -4.08 -7.53 -12.89
C GLU A 163 -5.01 -7.19 -11.73
N PHE A 164 -6.00 -6.34 -11.99
CA PHE A 164 -7.17 -6.20 -11.13
C PHE A 164 -8.33 -7.05 -11.68
N ARG A 165 -9.08 -7.67 -10.78
CA ARG A 165 -10.31 -8.40 -11.10
C ARG A 165 -11.44 -8.06 -10.15
N PRO A 166 -12.70 -8.16 -10.58
CA PRO A 166 -13.85 -8.09 -9.69
C PRO A 166 -13.75 -9.13 -8.56
N TYR A 167 -13.96 -8.69 -7.33
CA TYR A 167 -13.97 -9.56 -6.15
C TYR A 167 -14.85 -8.95 -5.03
N ARG A 168 -15.43 -9.80 -4.17
CA ARG A 168 -16.26 -9.39 -3.03
C ARG A 168 -15.41 -9.15 -1.79
N GLY A 169 -14.63 -8.07 -1.78
CA GLY A 169 -13.70 -7.74 -0.71
C GLY A 169 -12.43 -7.16 -1.26
N THR A 170 -11.40 -7.11 -0.44
CA THR A 170 -10.05 -6.69 -0.84
C THR A 170 -9.15 -7.91 -0.76
N ARG A 171 -8.68 -8.40 -1.92
CA ARG A 171 -7.85 -9.59 -2.00
C ARG A 171 -6.56 -9.31 -2.75
N PHE A 172 -5.46 -9.89 -2.26
CA PHE A 172 -4.17 -9.89 -2.92
C PHE A 172 -3.73 -11.32 -3.22
N GLU A 173 -3.27 -11.57 -4.46
CA GLU A 173 -2.67 -12.83 -4.91
C GLU A 173 -1.34 -12.48 -5.56
N VAL A 174 -0.27 -12.63 -4.82
CA VAL A 174 1.09 -12.27 -5.26
C VAL A 174 1.92 -13.53 -5.43
N GLU A 175 2.58 -13.62 -6.57
CA GLU A 175 3.51 -14.70 -6.88
C GLU A 175 4.85 -14.10 -7.31
N ILE A 176 5.92 -14.60 -6.70
CA ILE A 176 7.31 -14.29 -7.03
C ILE A 176 8.00 -15.55 -7.56
N ASP A 177 9.03 -15.33 -8.37
CA ASP A 177 9.82 -16.42 -8.94
C ASP A 177 11.25 -15.91 -9.22
N PHE A 178 12.16 -16.25 -8.33
CA PHE A 178 13.58 -15.89 -8.38
C PHE A 178 14.41 -17.12 -8.73
N GLU A 179 15.51 -16.90 -9.45
CA GLU A 179 16.47 -17.99 -9.76
C GLU A 179 17.20 -18.50 -8.52
N SER A 180 17.28 -17.68 -7.46
CA SER A 180 17.85 -18.05 -6.16
C SER A 180 17.04 -19.16 -5.50
N GLY A 181 17.68 -20.27 -5.11
CA GLY A 181 17.04 -21.36 -4.37
C GLY A 181 16.57 -20.97 -2.98
N ALA A 182 17.22 -19.96 -2.36
CA ALA A 182 16.79 -19.40 -1.07
C ALA A 182 15.44 -18.72 -1.15
N VAL A 183 15.11 -18.11 -2.29
CA VAL A 183 13.82 -17.44 -2.52
C VAL A 183 12.89 -18.35 -3.33
N GLY A 184 13.33 -18.80 -4.50
CA GLY A 184 12.60 -19.67 -5.39
C GLY A 184 11.27 -19.09 -5.85
N ARG A 185 10.31 -19.98 -6.10
CA ARG A 185 8.93 -19.62 -6.43
C ARG A 185 8.06 -19.70 -5.19
N GLN A 186 7.44 -18.58 -4.83
CA GLN A 186 6.55 -18.46 -3.70
C GLN A 186 5.26 -17.75 -4.12
N ALA A 187 4.15 -18.09 -3.48
CA ALA A 187 2.85 -17.46 -3.74
C ALA A 187 2.11 -17.24 -2.42
N LEU A 188 1.45 -16.10 -2.31
CA LEU A 188 0.56 -15.75 -1.20
C LEU A 188 -0.78 -15.26 -1.75
N ALA A 189 -1.87 -15.76 -1.15
CA ALA A 189 -3.21 -15.27 -1.39
C ALA A 189 -3.84 -14.88 -0.06
N ILE A 190 -4.29 -13.64 0.07
CA ILE A 190 -4.82 -13.08 1.32
C ILE A 190 -6.05 -12.23 1.06
N ASP A 191 -7.10 -12.44 1.82
CA ASP A 191 -8.22 -11.51 1.96
C ASP A 191 -7.85 -10.49 3.03
N LEU A 192 -7.69 -9.24 2.60
CA LEU A 192 -7.07 -8.19 3.41
C LEU A 192 -8.09 -7.52 4.33
N ASP A 193 -7.92 -7.75 5.61
CA ASP A 193 -8.44 -6.94 6.70
C ASP A 193 -7.31 -6.56 7.67
N SER A 194 -7.63 -5.80 8.72
CA SER A 194 -6.61 -5.33 9.66
C SER A 194 -5.94 -6.46 10.45
N ASP A 195 -6.66 -7.53 10.76
CA ASP A 195 -6.12 -8.67 11.52
C ASP A 195 -5.23 -9.55 10.65
N ALA A 196 -5.67 -9.83 9.41
CA ALA A 196 -4.87 -10.55 8.43
C ALA A 196 -3.59 -9.78 8.08
N PHE A 197 -3.67 -8.45 7.91
CA PHE A 197 -2.48 -7.62 7.68
C PHE A 197 -1.46 -7.73 8.81
N ARG A 198 -1.91 -7.58 10.07
CA ARG A 198 -1.03 -7.70 11.24
C ARG A 198 -0.37 -9.07 11.35
N ARG A 199 -1.17 -10.11 11.22
CA ARG A 199 -0.74 -11.49 11.43
C ARG A 199 0.16 -11.99 10.31
N ASP A 200 -0.23 -11.73 9.06
CA ASP A 200 0.30 -12.44 7.91
C ASP A 200 1.27 -11.61 7.06
N VAL A 201 1.29 -10.27 7.17
CA VAL A 201 2.01 -9.40 6.25
C VAL A 201 2.92 -8.40 6.95
N SER A 202 2.43 -7.71 7.98
CA SER A 202 3.08 -6.51 8.53
C SER A 202 4.53 -6.70 8.98
N ARG A 203 4.90 -7.92 9.42
CA ARG A 203 6.23 -8.24 9.95
C ARG A 203 7.23 -8.75 8.89
N ALA A 204 6.80 -8.92 7.64
CA ALA A 204 7.68 -9.40 6.57
C ALA A 204 8.70 -8.32 6.19
N ARG A 205 9.99 -8.64 6.30
CA ARG A 205 11.11 -7.72 6.05
C ARG A 205 11.45 -7.65 4.57
N THR A 206 11.96 -6.49 4.17
CA THR A 206 12.61 -6.33 2.87
C THR A 206 13.84 -7.24 2.76
N PHE A 207 14.24 -7.57 1.54
CA PHE A 207 15.33 -8.48 1.29
C PHE A 207 16.19 -8.02 0.12
N GLY A 208 17.43 -8.50 0.11
CA GLY A 208 18.37 -8.23 -0.96
C GLY A 208 19.44 -9.31 -1.07
N PHE A 209 20.22 -9.27 -2.15
CA PHE A 209 21.30 -10.19 -2.41
C PHE A 209 22.65 -9.52 -2.16
N MET A 210 23.56 -10.21 -1.47
CA MET A 210 24.91 -9.71 -1.20
C MET A 210 25.65 -9.35 -2.50
N ARG A 211 25.49 -10.14 -3.55
CA ARG A 211 26.08 -9.89 -4.90
C ARG A 211 25.69 -8.56 -5.54
N ASP A 212 24.57 -7.93 -5.10
CA ASP A 212 24.09 -6.65 -5.65
C ASP A 212 24.53 -5.44 -4.81
N VAL A 213 25.04 -5.67 -3.59
CA VAL A 213 25.33 -4.61 -2.61
C VAL A 213 26.36 -3.61 -3.15
N GLU A 214 27.47 -4.06 -3.74
CA GLU A 214 28.51 -3.18 -4.27
C GLU A 214 27.99 -2.27 -5.39
N LYS A 215 27.15 -2.80 -6.28
CA LYS A 215 26.50 -2.02 -7.36
C LYS A 215 25.54 -1.00 -6.82
N LEU A 216 24.76 -1.38 -5.80
CA LEU A 216 23.81 -0.47 -5.13
C LEU A 216 24.56 0.68 -4.44
N TRP A 217 25.64 0.39 -3.70
CA TRP A 217 26.46 1.41 -3.06
C TRP A 217 27.13 2.34 -4.06
N ALA A 218 27.70 1.81 -5.12
CA ALA A 218 28.30 2.61 -6.20
C ALA A 218 27.26 3.54 -6.86
N SER A 219 25.99 3.17 -6.84
CA SER A 219 24.87 3.95 -7.38
C SER A 219 24.19 4.86 -6.32
N GLY A 220 24.72 4.89 -5.08
CA GLY A 220 24.18 5.70 -3.98
C GLY A 220 22.91 5.14 -3.34
N TYR A 221 22.66 3.84 -3.47
CA TYR A 221 21.54 3.13 -2.86
C TYR A 221 21.98 2.17 -1.78
N ALA A 222 21.04 1.72 -0.94
CA ALA A 222 21.26 0.75 0.15
C ALA A 222 22.33 1.17 1.18
N LEU A 223 22.60 2.48 1.31
CA LEU A 223 23.63 2.98 2.23
C LEU A 223 23.26 2.81 3.72
N GLY A 224 21.98 2.68 4.03
CA GLY A 224 21.45 2.38 5.37
C GLY A 224 21.00 0.93 5.57
N SER A 225 21.21 0.08 4.57
CA SER A 225 20.87 -1.34 4.67
C SER A 225 21.80 -2.08 5.62
N SER A 226 21.25 -2.92 6.48
CA SER A 226 21.98 -3.75 7.44
C SER A 226 21.24 -5.07 7.69
N LEU A 227 21.87 -6.02 8.38
CA LEU A 227 21.20 -7.26 8.79
C LEU A 227 20.05 -7.03 9.78
N GLU A 228 19.97 -5.88 10.43
CA GLU A 228 18.90 -5.53 11.35
C GLU A 228 17.61 -5.11 10.63
N ASN A 229 17.72 -4.62 9.38
CA ASN A 229 16.60 -4.08 8.62
C ASN A 229 16.39 -4.72 7.23
N THR A 230 17.17 -5.73 6.89
CA THR A 230 17.10 -6.40 5.58
C THR A 230 17.40 -7.90 5.75
N VAL A 231 16.59 -8.74 5.16
CA VAL A 231 16.95 -10.16 4.98
C VAL A 231 17.94 -10.25 3.83
N VAL A 232 19.15 -10.67 4.12
CA VAL A 232 20.25 -10.73 3.12
C VAL A 232 20.51 -12.17 2.70
N ILE A 233 20.51 -12.39 1.38
CA ILE A 233 20.90 -13.67 0.76
C ILE A 233 22.36 -13.57 0.37
N GLY A 234 23.16 -14.46 0.93
CA GLY A 234 24.61 -14.58 0.64
C GLY A 234 24.91 -15.13 -0.75
N ASP A 235 26.17 -15.12 -1.13
CA ASP A 235 26.64 -15.65 -2.42
C ASP A 235 26.55 -17.18 -2.50
N ASP A 236 26.43 -17.84 -1.35
CA ASP A 236 26.16 -19.29 -1.23
C ASP A 236 24.67 -19.63 -1.33
N ASP A 237 23.85 -18.63 -1.67
CA ASP A 237 22.38 -18.73 -1.81
C ASP A 237 21.66 -19.12 -0.50
N ARG A 238 22.17 -18.63 0.63
CA ARG A 238 21.57 -18.81 1.96
C ARG A 238 21.27 -17.47 2.63
N VAL A 239 20.25 -17.46 3.49
CA VAL A 239 19.98 -16.31 4.36
C VAL A 239 21.11 -16.22 5.40
N ILE A 240 21.76 -15.06 5.48
CA ILE A 240 22.88 -14.81 6.40
C ILE A 240 22.48 -14.17 7.72
N ASN A 241 21.25 -13.70 7.85
CA ASN A 241 20.70 -13.20 9.12
C ASN A 241 20.66 -14.34 10.15
N LEU A 242 21.27 -14.14 11.32
CA LEU A 242 21.40 -15.19 12.35
C LEU A 242 20.05 -15.64 12.91
N GLU A 243 19.08 -14.72 13.01
CA GLU A 243 17.71 -15.00 13.45
C GLU A 243 16.87 -15.75 12.41
N GLY A 244 17.37 -15.89 11.18
CA GLY A 244 16.65 -16.51 10.08
C GLY A 244 15.45 -15.70 9.57
N LEU A 245 14.47 -16.38 8.99
CA LEU A 245 13.25 -15.80 8.47
C LEU A 245 12.16 -15.73 9.56
N ARG A 246 11.32 -14.68 9.53
CA ARG A 246 10.14 -14.54 10.39
C ARG A 246 8.96 -15.39 9.92
N TYR A 247 8.92 -15.73 8.63
CA TYR A 247 7.96 -16.62 7.98
C TYR A 247 8.71 -17.50 6.98
N GLU A 248 8.31 -18.74 6.78
CA GLU A 248 8.92 -19.61 5.77
C GLU A 248 8.88 -19.01 4.37
N ASP A 249 7.82 -18.23 4.09
CA ASP A 249 7.54 -17.55 2.84
C ASP A 249 7.67 -16.01 2.99
N GLU A 250 8.63 -15.52 3.82
CA GLU A 250 8.78 -14.09 4.15
C GLU A 250 8.94 -13.21 2.90
N PHE A 251 9.62 -13.71 1.88
CA PHE A 251 9.89 -12.96 0.64
C PHE A 251 8.62 -12.58 -0.12
N VAL A 252 7.69 -13.52 -0.31
CA VAL A 252 6.42 -13.20 -0.98
C VAL A 252 5.49 -12.38 -0.09
N ARG A 253 5.56 -12.55 1.24
CA ARG A 253 4.82 -11.69 2.18
C ARG A 253 5.29 -10.26 2.10
N HIS A 254 6.60 -10.03 2.02
CA HIS A 254 7.13 -8.70 1.83
C HIS A 254 6.72 -8.10 0.47
N LYS A 255 6.78 -8.88 -0.62
CA LYS A 255 6.28 -8.39 -1.93
C LYS A 255 4.78 -8.11 -1.93
N THR A 256 4.02 -8.78 -1.07
CA THR A 256 2.60 -8.47 -0.85
C THR A 256 2.43 -7.18 -0.04
N LEU A 257 3.28 -6.95 0.97
CA LEU A 257 3.35 -5.69 1.72
C LEU A 257 3.60 -4.51 0.78
N ASP A 258 4.61 -4.60 -0.09
CA ASP A 258 4.93 -3.61 -1.12
C ASP A 258 3.72 -3.32 -2.01
N ALA A 259 3.05 -4.38 -2.50
CA ALA A 259 1.87 -4.23 -3.35
C ALA A 259 0.71 -3.53 -2.63
N ILE A 260 0.47 -3.85 -1.35
CA ILE A 260 -0.55 -3.17 -0.52
C ILE A 260 -0.24 -1.68 -0.41
N GLY A 261 1.01 -1.33 -0.13
CA GLY A 261 1.44 0.07 0.00
C GLY A 261 1.39 0.84 -1.31
N ASP A 262 1.86 0.27 -2.39
CA ASP A 262 1.80 0.89 -3.72
C ASP A 262 0.37 1.11 -4.20
N LEU A 263 -0.53 0.15 -3.94
CA LEU A 263 -1.93 0.26 -4.35
C LEU A 263 -2.75 1.17 -3.42
N ALA A 264 -2.28 1.44 -2.20
CA ALA A 264 -2.86 2.47 -1.33
C ALA A 264 -2.83 3.87 -1.98
N LEU A 265 -1.91 4.09 -2.94
CA LEU A 265 -1.82 5.30 -3.75
C LEU A 265 -3.01 5.51 -4.71
N ALA A 266 -4.01 4.66 -4.67
CA ALA A 266 -5.31 4.89 -5.29
C ALA A 266 -6.12 6.02 -4.63
N GLY A 267 -5.79 6.40 -3.40
CA GLY A 267 -6.54 7.38 -2.59
C GLY A 267 -7.85 6.85 -2.02
N ALA A 268 -8.17 5.57 -2.25
CA ALA A 268 -9.32 4.89 -1.67
C ALA A 268 -9.05 3.38 -1.60
N ARG A 269 -9.84 2.67 -0.79
CA ARG A 269 -9.74 1.21 -0.67
C ARG A 269 -10.40 0.52 -1.85
N PHE A 270 -9.91 -0.69 -2.17
CA PHE A 270 -10.49 -1.49 -3.25
C PHE A 270 -11.57 -2.45 -2.75
N LEU A 271 -12.56 -2.69 -3.62
CA LEU A 271 -13.35 -3.91 -3.66
C LEU A 271 -12.99 -4.62 -4.97
N GLY A 272 -12.08 -5.55 -4.87
CA GLY A 272 -11.47 -6.24 -6.01
C GLY A 272 -10.34 -7.15 -5.57
N CYS A 273 -9.85 -7.96 -6.48
CA CYS A 273 -8.66 -8.79 -6.32
C CYS A 273 -7.53 -8.19 -7.15
N PHE A 274 -6.39 -7.91 -6.53
CA PHE A 274 -5.13 -7.62 -7.20
C PHE A 274 -4.31 -8.90 -7.29
N ARG A 275 -3.80 -9.18 -8.48
CA ARG A 275 -2.95 -10.35 -8.76
C ARG A 275 -1.67 -9.88 -9.43
N SER A 276 -0.54 -10.47 -9.06
CA SER A 276 0.72 -10.19 -9.74
C SER A 276 1.62 -11.43 -9.81
N TYR A 277 2.38 -11.51 -10.89
CA TYR A 277 3.46 -12.47 -11.09
C TYR A 277 4.75 -11.72 -11.41
N LYS A 278 5.80 -11.96 -10.61
CA LYS A 278 7.09 -11.24 -10.69
C LYS A 278 6.90 -9.72 -10.65
N GLY A 279 5.93 -9.25 -9.85
CA GLY A 279 5.58 -7.85 -9.71
C GLY A 279 6.62 -7.03 -8.94
N GLY A 280 6.41 -5.72 -8.91
CA GLY A 280 7.20 -4.76 -8.16
C GLY A 280 6.63 -3.36 -8.36
N HIS A 281 7.19 -2.34 -7.72
CA HIS A 281 6.67 -0.97 -7.66
C HIS A 281 6.26 -0.39 -9.02
N LYS A 282 7.11 -0.58 -10.05
CA LYS A 282 6.80 -0.13 -11.41
C LYS A 282 5.51 -0.77 -11.95
N LEU A 283 5.38 -2.08 -11.82
CA LEU A 283 4.25 -2.81 -12.36
C LEU A 283 2.96 -2.52 -11.56
N ASN A 284 3.08 -2.38 -10.23
CA ASN A 284 2.00 -1.97 -9.34
C ASN A 284 1.46 -0.58 -9.73
N ALA A 285 2.36 0.40 -9.92
CA ALA A 285 2.00 1.74 -10.35
C ALA A 285 1.38 1.76 -11.77
N MET A 286 1.90 0.93 -12.69
CA MET A 286 1.32 0.79 -14.05
C MET A 286 -0.11 0.22 -13.98
N ALA A 287 -0.34 -0.84 -13.22
CA ALA A 287 -1.66 -1.46 -13.06
C ALA A 287 -2.66 -0.48 -12.45
N LEU A 288 -2.23 0.27 -11.41
CA LEU A 288 -3.06 1.26 -10.77
C LEU A 288 -3.44 2.41 -11.72
N ARG A 289 -2.47 2.95 -12.46
CA ARG A 289 -2.73 3.98 -13.49
C ARG A 289 -3.67 3.47 -14.58
N GLN A 290 -3.49 2.23 -15.05
CA GLN A 290 -4.34 1.63 -16.06
C GLN A 290 -5.78 1.48 -15.57
N LEU A 291 -5.98 0.99 -14.32
CA LEU A 291 -7.31 0.89 -13.73
C LEU A 291 -7.98 2.26 -13.65
N LEU A 292 -7.29 3.27 -13.09
CA LEU A 292 -7.87 4.60 -12.87
C LEU A 292 -8.08 5.41 -14.15
N SER A 293 -7.40 5.07 -15.24
CA SER A 293 -7.60 5.70 -16.56
C SER A 293 -8.85 5.19 -17.30
N ASP A 294 -9.33 3.98 -16.98
CA ASP A 294 -10.50 3.37 -17.62
C ASP A 294 -11.74 3.49 -16.72
N ARG A 295 -12.51 4.55 -16.93
CA ARG A 295 -13.74 4.83 -16.18
C ARG A 295 -14.81 3.72 -16.26
N SER A 296 -14.73 2.81 -17.23
CA SER A 296 -15.61 1.65 -17.33
C SER A 296 -15.13 0.45 -16.52
N ALA A 297 -13.91 0.50 -15.99
CA ALA A 297 -13.30 -0.61 -15.23
C ALA A 297 -13.62 -0.57 -13.75
N PHE A 298 -14.10 0.54 -13.24
CA PHE A 298 -14.42 0.70 -11.81
C PHE A 298 -15.59 1.65 -11.59
N GLU A 299 -16.13 1.61 -10.40
CA GLU A 299 -17.05 2.62 -9.87
C GLU A 299 -16.67 2.98 -8.44
N ILE A 300 -17.07 4.17 -8.00
CA ILE A 300 -16.96 4.58 -6.61
C ILE A 300 -18.24 4.23 -5.89
N VAL A 301 -18.09 3.53 -4.77
CA VAL A 301 -19.21 3.12 -3.93
C VAL A 301 -18.97 3.58 -2.50
N GLU A 302 -20.06 3.96 -1.81
CA GLU A 302 -20.06 4.25 -0.38
C GLU A 302 -20.77 3.14 0.38
N THR A 303 -20.38 2.96 1.63
CA THR A 303 -21.13 2.07 2.52
C THR A 303 -22.51 2.66 2.82
N GLY A 304 -23.55 1.87 2.62
CA GLY A 304 -24.93 2.27 2.92
C GLY A 304 -25.13 2.52 4.42
N ARG A 305 -26.20 3.25 4.76
CA ARG A 305 -26.63 3.44 6.15
C ARG A 305 -27.09 2.09 6.70
N ARG A 306 -26.57 1.69 7.86
CA ARG A 306 -27.05 0.50 8.55
C ARG A 306 -28.49 0.75 9.02
N GLU A 307 -29.48 0.28 8.29
CA GLU A 307 -30.81 0.08 8.87
C GLU A 307 -30.70 -1.10 9.84
N ARG A 308 -31.16 -0.91 11.09
CA ARG A 308 -31.17 -1.97 12.10
C ARG A 308 -31.92 -3.18 11.51
N GLY A 309 -31.19 -4.25 11.18
CA GLY A 309 -31.77 -5.53 10.74
C GLY A 309 -31.46 -5.96 9.31
N ARG A 310 -30.79 -5.16 8.46
CA ARG A 310 -30.32 -5.57 7.13
C ARG A 310 -28.83 -5.26 6.96
N GLY A 311 -28.10 -6.15 6.31
CA GLY A 311 -26.66 -5.96 6.04
C GLY A 311 -26.39 -4.63 5.31
N ALA A 312 -25.18 -4.08 5.48
CA ALA A 312 -24.77 -2.83 4.83
C ALA A 312 -24.96 -2.94 3.31
N GLU A 313 -25.75 -2.05 2.75
CA GLU A 313 -26.00 -1.96 1.31
C GLU A 313 -25.00 -0.96 0.70
N MET A 314 -24.35 -1.35 -0.40
CA MET A 314 -23.43 -0.48 -1.14
C MET A 314 -24.21 0.35 -2.14
N ILE A 315 -24.04 1.66 -2.07
CA ILE A 315 -24.70 2.61 -2.97
C ILE A 315 -23.65 3.16 -3.93
N ALA A 316 -23.88 3.05 -5.24
CA ALA A 316 -23.05 3.68 -6.24
C ALA A 316 -23.22 5.21 -6.17
N VAL A 317 -22.09 5.93 -6.13
CA VAL A 317 -22.09 7.40 -6.13
C VAL A 317 -21.31 7.92 -7.33
N ASN A 318 -21.88 8.89 -8.02
CA ASN A 318 -21.24 9.62 -9.11
C ASN A 318 -20.29 10.70 -8.56
N ALA A 319 -19.39 10.32 -7.65
CA ALA A 319 -18.39 11.24 -7.11
C ALA A 319 -17.06 11.03 -7.85
N PRO A 320 -16.31 12.09 -8.15
CA PRO A 320 -14.94 11.93 -8.64
C PRO A 320 -14.12 11.22 -7.57
N VAL A 321 -13.28 10.28 -8.00
CA VAL A 321 -12.31 9.55 -7.11
C VAL A 321 -11.34 10.54 -6.48
N TYR A 322 -11.31 11.73 -6.98
CA TYR A 322 -10.30 12.74 -6.75
C TYR A 322 -10.79 13.76 -5.75
N ALA A 323 -10.08 13.83 -4.64
CA ALA A 323 -10.17 14.96 -3.73
C ALA A 323 -9.83 16.27 -4.47
N PRO A 324 -10.25 17.44 -3.95
CA PRO A 324 -10.14 18.75 -4.62
C PRO A 324 -8.72 19.20 -5.02
N TRP A 325 -7.69 18.47 -4.63
CA TRP A 325 -6.28 18.75 -4.97
C TRP A 325 -5.79 18.15 -6.29
N MET A 326 -6.68 17.64 -7.13
CA MET A 326 -6.34 17.05 -8.43
C MET A 326 -6.57 18.01 -9.63
N ILE A 327 -6.52 19.31 -9.41
CA ILE A 327 -6.46 20.32 -10.47
C ILE A 327 -5.04 20.84 -10.58
#